data_a28078549b0ee41319a78a3594439439
#
_entry.id   a28078549b0ee41319a78a3594439439
#
_cell.length_a   1.000
_cell.length_b   1.000
_cell.length_c   1.000
_cell.angle_alpha   90.00
_cell.angle_beta   90.00
_cell.angle_gamma   90.00
#
_symmetry.space_group_name_H-M   'P 1'
#
loop_
_entity.id
_entity.type
_entity.pdbx_description
1 polymer ?
#
loop_
_entity_poly.entity_id
_entity_poly.type
_entity_poly.pdbx_seq_one_letter_code
_entity_poly.pdbx_strand_id
1 'polypeptide(L)'
;QMLYLDFSKIGGNIDELPQRFDSYSAVQLDGFLNRYREYYTDEFIERFSTAEKGIDKLHILDDEARRQGYPLYLIIDEYDNFTNVVLNEKGNEIYHAITHASGFYRDAFKNYKGMFDRIFMIGVSPVTLDDLSSGYNIGWNISTNPLFNQMLGFSEEDVRTMLRYYQEAGQLQGDIEEMIQEMKPWYDNYCFARQSLKSDPKMFNCDMVLYYLRNRIQLGESPEQMIDPNTRTDYNKMKKLIQLDRLDGNRKGVIKRIAEEGKIMTNLYQSFSADQITNPEIFPSLLFYYGMLTIIGTRGNLTILGIPNTNVRKQYYEYILEEYQNHHYINLIDIEILFNDMAFDGQWRPALEFIAKAYKENTSVRSSIEGERNIQGFFTAYLSVNAYYLTMPEVELNHGFCDMFLMPDLQRYAEVAHSYILELKYLPKEKYDTQGTAQWQEAVEQIHGYAAGPKVRQLCQGTQLHCIVMQFCGWELVRMEEV
;
A
#
# COMPACT_ATOMS: atom_id res chain seq x y z
N GLN A 1 -23.91 -26.49 -4.02
CA GLN A 1 -24.17 -25.81 -2.73
C GLN A 1 -22.88 -25.17 -2.23
N MET A 2 -22.97 -24.05 -1.50
CA MET A 2 -21.80 -23.26 -1.15
C MET A 2 -21.75 -22.97 0.36
N LEU A 3 -20.62 -23.34 0.98
CA LEU A 3 -20.27 -22.98 2.35
C LEU A 3 -19.33 -21.77 2.31
N TYR A 4 -19.57 -20.77 3.16
CA TYR A 4 -18.72 -19.60 3.34
C TYR A 4 -18.18 -19.56 4.77
N LEU A 5 -16.87 -19.44 4.90
CA LEU A 5 -16.16 -19.33 6.17
C LEU A 5 -15.36 -18.02 6.16
N ASP A 6 -15.51 -17.23 7.21
CA ASP A 6 -14.77 -15.99 7.43
C ASP A 6 -13.87 -16.17 8.66
N PHE A 7 -12.58 -16.34 8.43
CA PHE A 7 -11.62 -16.64 9.50
C PHE A 7 -11.26 -15.40 10.35
N SER A 8 -11.66 -14.20 9.96
CA SER A 8 -11.52 -13.02 10.81
C SER A 8 -12.34 -13.12 12.10
N LYS A 9 -13.39 -13.95 12.10
CA LYS A 9 -14.28 -14.17 13.24
C LYS A 9 -13.72 -15.18 14.27
N ILE A 10 -12.57 -15.77 13.96
CA ILE A 10 -11.92 -16.77 14.81
C ILE A 10 -10.75 -16.09 15.52
N GLY A 11 -10.99 -15.57 16.72
CA GLY A 11 -9.97 -14.93 17.55
C GLY A 11 -9.84 -15.60 18.92
N GLY A 12 -8.85 -15.21 19.71
CA GLY A 12 -8.65 -15.67 21.08
C GLY A 12 -7.24 -16.22 21.33
N ASN A 13 -7.04 -16.74 22.53
CA ASN A 13 -5.78 -17.37 22.89
C ASN A 13 -5.51 -18.60 22.04
N ILE A 14 -4.24 -18.84 21.78
CA ILE A 14 -3.76 -19.89 20.88
C ILE A 14 -4.23 -21.28 21.30
N ASP A 15 -4.24 -21.56 22.60
CA ASP A 15 -4.67 -22.83 23.16
C ASP A 15 -6.17 -23.11 22.91
N GLU A 16 -6.97 -22.07 22.73
CA GLU A 16 -8.41 -22.13 22.48
C GLU A 16 -8.76 -22.14 21.00
N LEU A 17 -7.82 -21.77 20.12
CA LEU A 17 -8.09 -21.63 18.69
C LEU A 17 -8.67 -22.88 18.04
N PRO A 18 -8.19 -24.12 18.32
CA PRO A 18 -8.78 -25.32 17.72
C PRO A 18 -10.25 -25.51 18.09
N GLN A 19 -10.59 -25.27 19.35
CA GLN A 19 -11.97 -25.41 19.83
C GLN A 19 -12.87 -24.30 19.28
N ARG A 20 -12.37 -23.06 19.22
CA ARG A 20 -13.10 -21.92 18.64
C ARG A 20 -13.34 -22.10 17.15
N PHE A 21 -12.33 -22.61 16.43
CA PHE A 21 -12.44 -22.95 15.02
C PHE A 21 -13.52 -24.00 14.76
N ASP A 22 -13.54 -25.09 15.56
CA ASP A 22 -14.54 -26.13 15.43
C ASP A 22 -15.95 -25.61 15.75
N SER A 23 -16.11 -24.88 16.85
CA SER A 23 -17.38 -24.26 17.23
C SER A 23 -17.90 -23.28 16.18
N TYR A 24 -17.02 -22.42 15.63
CA TYR A 24 -17.36 -21.51 14.54
C TYR A 24 -17.80 -22.27 13.29
N SER A 25 -17.06 -23.31 12.91
CA SER A 25 -17.39 -24.16 11.75
C SER A 25 -18.75 -24.84 11.93
N ALA A 26 -19.06 -25.34 13.14
CA ALA A 26 -20.34 -25.91 13.43
C ALA A 26 -21.50 -24.94 13.21
N VAL A 27 -21.37 -23.69 13.69
CA VAL A 27 -22.38 -22.64 13.50
C VAL A 27 -22.58 -22.30 12.01
N GLN A 28 -21.48 -22.22 11.24
CA GLN A 28 -21.58 -21.94 9.80
C GLN A 28 -22.25 -23.11 9.04
N LEU A 29 -21.98 -24.34 9.45
CA LEU A 29 -22.59 -25.52 8.87
C LEU A 29 -24.10 -25.62 9.22
N ASP A 30 -24.52 -25.20 10.41
CA ASP A 30 -25.94 -25.06 10.74
C ASP A 30 -26.62 -23.99 9.86
N GLY A 31 -25.95 -22.87 9.62
CA GLY A 31 -26.43 -21.86 8.67
C GLY A 31 -26.52 -22.38 7.23
N PHE A 32 -25.57 -23.22 6.82
CA PHE A 32 -25.59 -23.89 5.53
C PHE A 32 -26.81 -24.84 5.42
N LEU A 33 -27.03 -25.71 6.43
CA LEU A 33 -28.19 -26.58 6.44
C LEU A 33 -29.50 -25.79 6.34
N ASN A 34 -29.66 -24.73 7.12
CA ASN A 34 -30.84 -23.88 7.06
C ASN A 34 -31.10 -23.29 5.68
N ARG A 35 -30.03 -22.86 4.97
CA ARG A 35 -30.12 -22.30 3.61
C ARG A 35 -30.55 -23.33 2.55
N TYR A 36 -30.07 -24.57 2.68
CA TYR A 36 -30.27 -25.64 1.71
C TYR A 36 -31.20 -26.73 2.20
N ARG A 37 -31.99 -26.48 3.25
CA ARG A 37 -32.81 -27.46 3.94
C ARG A 37 -33.75 -28.25 3.00
N GLU A 38 -34.31 -27.62 1.99
CA GLU A 38 -35.22 -28.22 1.01
C GLU A 38 -34.58 -29.33 0.16
N TYR A 39 -33.26 -29.40 0.10
CA TYR A 39 -32.53 -30.42 -0.67
C TYR A 39 -32.21 -31.66 0.16
N TYR A 40 -32.54 -31.67 1.45
CA TYR A 40 -32.14 -32.72 2.38
C TYR A 40 -33.33 -33.38 3.02
N THR A 41 -33.19 -34.69 3.30
CA THR A 41 -34.22 -35.49 3.98
C THR A 41 -34.27 -35.18 5.48
N ASP A 42 -35.42 -35.45 6.12
CA ASP A 42 -35.57 -35.26 7.57
C ASP A 42 -34.58 -36.17 8.36
N GLU A 43 -34.31 -37.37 7.87
CA GLU A 43 -33.32 -38.29 8.47
C GLU A 43 -31.90 -37.69 8.46
N PHE A 44 -31.51 -37.10 7.34
CA PHE A 44 -30.22 -36.40 7.27
C PHE A 44 -30.19 -35.20 8.22
N ILE A 45 -31.24 -34.38 8.23
CA ILE A 45 -31.36 -33.21 9.08
C ILE A 45 -31.22 -33.55 10.55
N GLU A 46 -31.89 -34.63 11.00
CA GLU A 46 -31.78 -35.11 12.38
C GLU A 46 -30.36 -35.58 12.70
N ARG A 47 -29.77 -36.43 11.86
CA ARG A 47 -28.38 -36.89 12.02
C ARG A 47 -27.38 -35.76 12.08
N PHE A 48 -27.53 -34.78 11.19
CA PHE A 48 -26.64 -33.59 11.12
C PHE A 48 -26.81 -32.69 12.34
N SER A 49 -28.03 -32.46 12.80
CA SER A 49 -28.33 -31.57 13.92
C SER A 49 -27.90 -32.17 15.28
N THR A 50 -27.80 -33.50 15.40
CA THR A 50 -27.29 -34.15 16.61
C THR A 50 -25.78 -34.12 16.75
N ALA A 51 -25.04 -33.86 15.66
CA ALA A 51 -23.60 -33.68 15.71
C ALA A 51 -23.25 -32.31 16.35
N GLU A 52 -22.37 -32.31 17.36
CA GLU A 52 -21.97 -31.09 18.07
C GLU A 52 -20.75 -30.43 17.43
N LYS A 53 -19.81 -31.25 16.93
CA LYS A 53 -18.56 -30.77 16.38
C LYS A 53 -18.67 -30.36 14.90
N GLY A 54 -18.01 -29.27 14.53
CA GLY A 54 -17.96 -28.84 13.14
C GLY A 54 -17.39 -29.88 12.19
N ILE A 55 -16.34 -30.59 12.62
CA ILE A 55 -15.73 -31.64 11.80
C ILE A 55 -16.69 -32.82 11.57
N ASP A 56 -17.48 -33.22 12.56
CA ASP A 56 -18.44 -34.32 12.42
C ASP A 56 -19.58 -33.91 11.48
N LYS A 57 -20.11 -32.69 11.62
CA LYS A 57 -21.10 -32.13 10.68
C LYS A 57 -20.58 -32.12 9.25
N LEU A 58 -19.32 -31.75 9.07
CA LEU A 58 -18.68 -31.68 7.76
C LEU A 58 -18.60 -33.07 7.10
N HIS A 59 -18.22 -34.11 7.86
CA HIS A 59 -18.20 -35.46 7.35
C HIS A 59 -19.61 -35.98 6.99
N ILE A 60 -20.61 -35.70 7.83
CA ILE A 60 -22.00 -36.04 7.55
C ILE A 60 -22.50 -35.38 6.28
N LEU A 61 -22.12 -34.10 6.07
CA LEU A 61 -22.46 -33.33 4.86
C LEU A 61 -21.79 -33.92 3.61
N ASP A 62 -20.49 -34.24 3.68
CA ASP A 62 -19.74 -34.83 2.57
C ASP A 62 -20.33 -36.18 2.13
N ASP A 63 -20.61 -37.07 3.09
CA ASP A 63 -21.25 -38.37 2.83
C ASP A 63 -22.58 -38.18 2.09
N GLU A 64 -23.43 -37.30 2.55
CA GLU A 64 -24.75 -37.06 1.94
C GLU A 64 -24.63 -36.41 0.57
N ALA A 65 -23.74 -35.39 0.43
CA ALA A 65 -23.53 -34.72 -0.84
C ALA A 65 -23.04 -35.67 -1.91
N ARG A 66 -22.11 -36.60 -1.56
CA ARG A 66 -21.64 -37.65 -2.47
C ARG A 66 -22.77 -38.63 -2.84
N ARG A 67 -23.59 -39.01 -1.88
CA ARG A 67 -24.74 -39.92 -2.10
C ARG A 67 -25.75 -39.29 -3.07
N GLN A 68 -25.99 -38.02 -2.94
CA GLN A 68 -26.96 -37.27 -3.76
C GLN A 68 -26.37 -36.70 -5.06
N GLY A 69 -25.05 -36.72 -5.21
CA GLY A 69 -24.36 -36.12 -6.33
C GLY A 69 -24.39 -34.57 -6.32
N TYR A 70 -24.49 -33.96 -5.15
CA TYR A 70 -24.46 -32.50 -5.00
C TYR A 70 -23.02 -31.98 -4.97
N PRO A 71 -22.64 -31.06 -5.88
CA PRO A 71 -21.36 -30.42 -5.79
C PRO A 71 -21.29 -29.44 -4.59
N LEU A 72 -20.23 -29.54 -3.81
CA LEU A 72 -19.96 -28.67 -2.68
C LEU A 72 -18.85 -27.68 -3.03
N TYR A 73 -19.10 -26.40 -2.80
CA TYR A 73 -18.12 -25.31 -2.97
C TYR A 73 -17.83 -24.68 -1.62
N LEU A 74 -16.56 -24.38 -1.37
CA LEU A 74 -16.09 -23.70 -0.18
C LEU A 74 -15.46 -22.36 -0.54
N ILE A 75 -15.91 -21.30 0.11
CA ILE A 75 -15.24 -19.98 0.09
C ILE A 75 -14.68 -19.73 1.48
N ILE A 76 -13.39 -19.41 1.55
CA ILE A 76 -12.70 -19.03 2.79
C ILE A 76 -12.21 -17.60 2.63
N ASP A 77 -12.69 -16.71 3.50
CA ASP A 77 -12.24 -15.35 3.61
C ASP A 77 -11.26 -15.19 4.78
N GLU A 78 -10.28 -14.26 4.63
CA GLU A 78 -9.25 -14.01 5.64
C GLU A 78 -8.50 -15.31 6.06
N TYR A 79 -8.19 -16.18 5.09
CA TYR A 79 -7.57 -17.48 5.37
C TYR A 79 -6.20 -17.34 6.09
N ASP A 80 -5.54 -16.21 5.94
CA ASP A 80 -4.25 -15.88 6.54
C ASP A 80 -4.37 -15.13 7.90
N ASN A 81 -5.58 -14.96 8.43
CA ASN A 81 -5.81 -14.21 9.68
C ASN A 81 -5.04 -14.82 10.87
N PHE A 82 -4.91 -16.14 10.94
CA PHE A 82 -4.14 -16.80 12.00
C PHE A 82 -2.66 -16.44 11.96
N THR A 83 -2.11 -16.20 10.78
CA THR A 83 -0.73 -15.74 10.62
C THR A 83 -0.56 -14.34 11.21
N ASN A 84 -1.53 -13.45 11.00
CA ASN A 84 -1.50 -12.09 11.54
C ASN A 84 -1.57 -12.07 13.07
N VAL A 85 -2.38 -12.96 13.70
CA VAL A 85 -2.47 -13.08 15.16
C VAL A 85 -1.15 -13.59 15.74
N VAL A 86 -0.56 -14.58 15.12
CA VAL A 86 0.70 -15.20 15.57
C VAL A 86 1.90 -14.26 15.43
N LEU A 87 1.99 -13.53 14.33
CA LEU A 87 3.07 -12.56 14.11
C LEU A 87 3.00 -11.38 15.09
N ASN A 88 1.82 -11.08 15.64
CA ASN A 88 1.65 -9.97 16.58
C ASN A 88 2.06 -10.29 18.02
N GLU A 89 1.99 -11.55 18.50
CA GLU A 89 2.09 -11.84 19.93
C GLU A 89 3.36 -12.60 20.37
N LYS A 90 3.87 -13.58 19.67
CA LYS A 90 4.97 -14.43 20.16
C LYS A 90 5.89 -15.09 19.12
N GLY A 91 5.85 -14.68 17.85
CA GLY A 91 6.82 -15.16 16.85
C GLY A 91 6.63 -16.59 16.33
N ASN A 92 7.70 -17.13 15.72
CA ASN A 92 7.68 -18.34 14.91
C ASN A 92 7.21 -19.63 15.64
N GLU A 93 7.44 -19.78 16.95
CA GLU A 93 7.10 -21.02 17.66
C GLU A 93 5.62 -21.34 17.63
N ILE A 94 4.79 -20.33 17.73
CA ILE A 94 3.33 -20.48 17.76
C ILE A 94 2.78 -20.73 16.35
N TYR A 95 3.35 -20.06 15.35
CA TYR A 95 3.00 -20.31 13.97
C TYR A 95 3.27 -21.77 13.58
N HIS A 96 4.44 -22.30 13.96
CA HIS A 96 4.77 -23.70 13.76
C HIS A 96 3.77 -24.63 14.45
N ALA A 97 3.30 -24.33 15.65
CA ALA A 97 2.32 -25.14 16.34
C ALA A 97 0.96 -25.21 15.61
N ILE A 98 0.59 -24.15 14.88
CA ILE A 98 -0.68 -24.09 14.15
C ILE A 98 -0.57 -24.72 12.75
N THR A 99 0.53 -24.48 12.05
CA THR A 99 0.70 -24.85 10.63
C THR A 99 1.53 -26.11 10.42
N HIS A 100 2.26 -26.56 11.42
CA HIS A 100 3.07 -27.79 11.37
C HIS A 100 2.24 -29.03 10.99
N ALA A 101 2.93 -30.11 10.64
CA ALA A 101 2.32 -31.37 10.16
C ALA A 101 1.19 -31.95 11.02
N SER A 102 1.16 -31.61 12.32
CA SER A 102 0.13 -32.02 13.30
C SER A 102 -0.77 -30.86 13.75
N GLY A 103 -0.64 -29.66 13.13
CA GLY A 103 -1.42 -28.49 13.52
C GLY A 103 -2.88 -28.57 13.01
N PHE A 104 -3.83 -28.07 13.82
CA PHE A 104 -5.26 -28.13 13.51
C PHE A 104 -5.62 -27.45 12.18
N TYR A 105 -4.92 -26.36 11.85
CA TYR A 105 -5.17 -25.60 10.63
C TYR A 105 -4.87 -26.42 9.38
N ARG A 106 -3.73 -27.09 9.37
CA ARG A 106 -3.36 -28.00 8.28
C ARG A 106 -4.32 -29.18 8.16
N ASP A 107 -4.75 -29.74 9.29
CA ASP A 107 -5.70 -30.85 9.28
C ASP A 107 -7.09 -30.44 8.76
N ALA A 108 -7.55 -29.22 9.09
CA ALA A 108 -8.77 -28.65 8.52
C ALA A 108 -8.70 -28.56 6.99
N PHE A 109 -7.61 -28.01 6.44
CA PHE A 109 -7.44 -27.89 4.99
C PHE A 109 -7.30 -29.24 4.27
N LYS A 110 -6.69 -30.23 4.91
CA LYS A 110 -6.66 -31.59 4.37
C LYS A 110 -8.07 -32.19 4.24
N ASN A 111 -8.91 -32.00 5.26
CA ASN A 111 -10.30 -32.44 5.24
C ASN A 111 -11.07 -31.71 4.13
N TYR A 112 -10.96 -30.39 4.04
CA TYR A 112 -11.65 -29.61 3.00
C TYR A 112 -11.30 -30.04 1.58
N LYS A 113 -10.02 -30.33 1.30
CA LYS A 113 -9.57 -30.79 -0.02
C LYS A 113 -10.27 -32.10 -0.47
N GLY A 114 -10.56 -32.98 0.48
CA GLY A 114 -11.22 -34.25 0.19
C GLY A 114 -12.73 -34.12 0.00
N MET A 115 -13.36 -33.08 0.52
CA MET A 115 -14.80 -32.93 0.66
C MET A 115 -15.43 -31.95 -0.34
N PHE A 116 -14.70 -30.94 -0.76
CA PHE A 116 -15.24 -29.90 -1.64
C PHE A 116 -14.73 -30.06 -3.08
N ASP A 117 -15.64 -29.90 -4.05
CA ASP A 117 -15.31 -29.93 -5.49
C ASP A 117 -14.48 -28.72 -5.93
N ARG A 118 -14.71 -27.58 -5.30
CA ARG A 118 -13.99 -26.32 -5.51
C ARG A 118 -13.81 -25.60 -4.18
N ILE A 119 -12.61 -25.06 -4.01
CA ILE A 119 -12.26 -24.18 -2.87
C ILE A 119 -11.72 -22.88 -3.43
N PHE A 120 -12.28 -21.77 -2.97
CA PHE A 120 -11.79 -20.42 -3.27
C PHE A 120 -11.37 -19.75 -1.97
N MET A 121 -10.12 -19.30 -1.90
CA MET A 121 -9.55 -18.67 -0.70
C MET A 121 -9.14 -17.25 -0.99
N ILE A 122 -9.50 -16.34 -0.10
CA ILE A 122 -9.17 -14.92 -0.13
C ILE A 122 -8.40 -14.59 1.15
N GLY A 123 -7.33 -13.80 1.02
CA GLY A 123 -6.53 -13.30 2.13
C GLY A 123 -5.59 -12.20 1.65
N VAL A 124 -4.91 -11.55 2.58
CA VAL A 124 -4.03 -10.42 2.29
C VAL A 124 -2.68 -10.88 1.74
N SER A 125 -2.13 -11.99 2.28
CA SER A 125 -0.80 -12.45 1.87
C SER A 125 -0.73 -13.96 1.67
N PRO A 126 0.16 -14.47 0.79
CA PRO A 126 0.32 -15.91 0.55
C PRO A 126 1.21 -16.60 1.60
N VAL A 127 1.36 -16.04 2.80
CA VAL A 127 2.29 -16.52 3.83
C VAL A 127 2.01 -17.96 4.27
N THR A 128 0.76 -18.36 4.32
CA THR A 128 0.39 -19.70 4.79
C THR A 128 0.38 -20.77 3.71
N LEU A 129 0.44 -20.38 2.43
CA LEU A 129 0.26 -21.33 1.33
C LEU A 129 1.42 -22.34 1.23
N ASP A 130 2.63 -21.94 1.53
CA ASP A 130 3.79 -22.82 1.46
C ASP A 130 3.74 -23.93 2.53
N ASP A 131 3.34 -23.60 3.76
CA ASP A 131 3.20 -24.57 4.83
C ASP A 131 2.00 -25.52 4.63
N LEU A 132 0.94 -24.99 4.05
CA LEU A 132 -0.23 -25.80 3.66
C LEU A 132 0.06 -26.69 2.46
N SER A 133 0.99 -26.27 1.58
CA SER A 133 1.29 -26.96 0.33
C SER A 133 2.46 -27.93 0.42
N SER A 134 3.24 -27.99 1.53
CA SER A 134 4.36 -28.92 1.65
C SER A 134 3.89 -30.38 1.56
N GLY A 135 3.98 -30.95 0.37
CA GLY A 135 3.43 -32.26 -0.01
C GLY A 135 1.97 -32.25 -0.51
N TYR A 136 1.35 -31.07 -0.66
CA TYR A 136 -0.02 -30.91 -1.13
C TYR A 136 -0.13 -29.73 -2.12
N ASN A 137 -0.32 -30.05 -3.37
CA ASN A 137 -0.68 -29.08 -4.41
C ASN A 137 -2.18 -28.71 -4.25
N ILE A 138 -2.51 -27.93 -3.18
CA ILE A 138 -3.90 -27.68 -2.77
C ILE A 138 -4.53 -26.55 -3.54
N GLY A 139 -3.76 -25.53 -3.89
CA GLY A 139 -4.29 -24.32 -4.52
C GLY A 139 -3.44 -23.82 -5.67
N TRP A 140 -4.11 -23.21 -6.62
CA TRP A 140 -3.49 -22.41 -7.65
C TRP A 140 -3.54 -20.95 -7.25
N ASN A 141 -2.38 -20.33 -6.97
CA ASN A 141 -2.31 -18.92 -6.68
C ASN A 141 -2.63 -18.11 -7.95
N ILE A 142 -3.74 -17.41 -7.93
CA ILE A 142 -4.23 -16.59 -9.05
C ILE A 142 -3.90 -15.10 -8.90
N SER A 143 -3.31 -14.68 -7.78
CA SER A 143 -3.08 -13.25 -7.46
C SER A 143 -2.21 -12.53 -8.49
N THR A 144 -1.27 -13.25 -9.13
CA THR A 144 -0.39 -12.70 -10.17
C THR A 144 -0.66 -13.29 -11.56
N ASN A 145 -1.80 -13.97 -11.73
CA ASN A 145 -2.20 -14.54 -12.99
C ASN A 145 -2.88 -13.48 -13.87
N PRO A 146 -2.47 -13.31 -15.14
CA PRO A 146 -3.03 -12.28 -16.03
C PRO A 146 -4.54 -12.40 -16.26
N LEU A 147 -5.10 -13.62 -16.21
CA LEU A 147 -6.55 -13.83 -16.36
C LEU A 147 -7.38 -13.20 -15.22
N PHE A 148 -6.75 -12.92 -14.07
CA PHE A 148 -7.39 -12.38 -12.89
C PHE A 148 -6.86 -10.98 -12.51
N ASN A 149 -6.09 -10.34 -13.39
CA ASN A 149 -5.50 -9.02 -13.10
C ASN A 149 -6.55 -7.94 -12.80
N GLN A 150 -7.74 -8.06 -13.37
CA GLN A 150 -8.86 -7.14 -13.16
C GLN A 150 -9.89 -7.67 -12.14
N MET A 151 -9.58 -8.72 -11.42
CA MET A 151 -10.50 -9.29 -10.42
C MET A 151 -10.57 -8.45 -9.14
N LEU A 152 -9.47 -7.77 -8.81
CA LEU A 152 -9.34 -6.90 -7.65
C LEU A 152 -9.17 -5.46 -8.12
N GLY A 153 -9.88 -4.53 -7.47
CA GLY A 153 -9.89 -3.13 -7.88
C GLY A 153 -11.03 -2.80 -8.85
N PHE A 154 -11.15 -1.52 -9.18
CA PHE A 154 -12.05 -1.03 -10.23
C PHE A 154 -11.23 -0.54 -11.41
N SER A 155 -11.62 -0.89 -12.63
CA SER A 155 -11.13 -0.22 -13.83
C SER A 155 -11.70 1.20 -13.92
N GLU A 156 -11.10 2.06 -14.73
CA GLU A 156 -11.63 3.40 -14.98
C GLU A 156 -13.07 3.35 -15.50
N GLU A 157 -13.42 2.35 -16.31
CA GLU A 157 -14.78 2.18 -16.83
C GLU A 157 -15.77 1.72 -15.75
N ASP A 158 -15.33 0.89 -14.79
CA ASP A 158 -16.16 0.54 -13.63
C ASP A 158 -16.45 1.78 -12.79
N VAL A 159 -15.44 2.61 -12.53
CA VAL A 159 -15.59 3.87 -11.80
C VAL A 159 -16.56 4.80 -12.56
N ARG A 160 -16.37 4.98 -13.86
CA ARG A 160 -17.24 5.81 -14.72
C ARG A 160 -18.67 5.31 -14.69
N THR A 161 -18.88 4.01 -14.79
CA THR A 161 -20.21 3.39 -14.76
C THR A 161 -20.89 3.61 -13.41
N MET A 162 -20.13 3.47 -12.31
CA MET A 162 -20.63 3.72 -10.96
C MET A 162 -21.04 5.19 -10.77
N LEU A 163 -20.19 6.13 -11.19
CA LEU A 163 -20.50 7.56 -11.10
C LEU A 163 -21.74 7.94 -11.91
N ARG A 164 -21.88 7.42 -13.15
CA ARG A 164 -23.08 7.61 -13.99
C ARG A 164 -24.34 7.10 -13.30
N TYR A 165 -24.30 5.91 -12.71
CA TYR A 165 -25.43 5.34 -12.01
C TYR A 165 -25.97 6.27 -10.90
N TYR A 166 -25.10 6.81 -10.08
CA TYR A 166 -25.49 7.73 -9.01
C TYR A 166 -25.90 9.11 -9.53
N GLN A 167 -25.32 9.57 -10.65
CA GLN A 167 -25.73 10.81 -11.30
C GLN A 167 -27.13 10.68 -11.91
N GLU A 168 -27.42 9.60 -12.61
CA GLU A 168 -28.77 9.30 -13.18
C GLU A 168 -29.81 9.11 -12.08
N ALA A 169 -29.42 8.58 -10.92
CA ALA A 169 -30.28 8.49 -9.74
C ALA A 169 -30.51 9.85 -9.03
N GLY A 170 -29.88 10.93 -9.51
CA GLY A 170 -29.97 12.27 -8.91
C GLY A 170 -29.24 12.44 -7.58
N GLN A 171 -28.36 11.51 -7.23
CA GLN A 171 -27.60 11.50 -5.98
C GLN A 171 -26.19 12.10 -6.11
N LEU A 172 -25.69 12.26 -7.33
CA LEU A 172 -24.37 12.80 -7.63
C LEU A 172 -24.50 13.96 -8.61
N GLN A 173 -23.73 15.04 -8.36
CA GLN A 173 -23.65 16.20 -9.25
C GLN A 173 -22.20 16.48 -9.65
N GLY A 174 -22.00 17.11 -10.80
CA GLY A 174 -20.70 17.50 -11.33
C GLY A 174 -20.27 16.69 -12.55
N ASP A 175 -19.09 17.00 -13.08
CA ASP A 175 -18.52 16.30 -14.24
C ASP A 175 -17.84 15.00 -13.82
N ILE A 176 -18.20 13.91 -14.47
CA ILE A 176 -17.70 12.57 -14.17
C ILE A 176 -16.21 12.45 -14.50
N GLU A 177 -15.78 13.03 -15.63
CA GLU A 177 -14.39 12.94 -16.05
C GLU A 177 -13.47 13.77 -15.15
N GLU A 178 -13.92 14.92 -14.66
CA GLU A 178 -13.22 15.70 -13.64
C GLU A 178 -13.04 14.89 -12.35
N MET A 179 -14.07 14.20 -11.87
CA MET A 179 -14.00 13.35 -10.69
C MET A 179 -13.00 12.19 -10.88
N ILE A 180 -12.99 11.58 -12.07
CA ILE A 180 -12.04 10.51 -12.38
C ILE A 180 -10.60 11.05 -12.39
N GLN A 181 -10.38 12.20 -13.01
CA GLN A 181 -9.04 12.82 -13.05
C GLN A 181 -8.55 13.24 -11.66
N GLU A 182 -9.44 13.68 -10.77
CA GLU A 182 -9.13 13.96 -9.37
C GLU A 182 -8.70 12.70 -8.61
N MET A 183 -9.42 11.58 -8.80
CA MET A 183 -9.12 10.31 -8.13
C MET A 183 -7.85 9.62 -8.63
N LYS A 184 -7.52 9.75 -9.92
CA LYS A 184 -6.41 9.01 -10.56
C LYS A 184 -5.08 9.10 -9.81
N PRO A 185 -4.52 10.28 -9.49
CA PRO A 185 -3.23 10.37 -8.82
C PRO A 185 -3.24 9.75 -7.41
N TRP A 186 -4.41 9.61 -6.80
CA TRP A 186 -4.57 9.16 -5.43
C TRP A 186 -4.89 7.67 -5.28
N TYR A 187 -5.60 7.06 -6.25
CA TYR A 187 -6.20 5.73 -6.05
C TYR A 187 -5.89 4.73 -7.15
N ASP A 188 -5.41 5.17 -8.32
CA ASP A 188 -5.16 4.35 -9.51
C ASP A 188 -3.77 3.69 -9.48
N ASN A 189 -3.41 3.08 -10.61
CA ASN A 189 -2.12 2.50 -10.99
C ASN A 189 -1.80 1.10 -10.47
N TYR A 190 -2.73 0.36 -9.91
CA TYR A 190 -2.48 -1.02 -9.53
C TYR A 190 -2.42 -1.95 -10.75
N CYS A 191 -1.42 -2.83 -10.75
CA CYS A 191 -1.25 -3.90 -11.72
C CYS A 191 -0.71 -5.14 -10.99
N PHE A 192 -1.41 -6.25 -11.10
CA PHE A 192 -1.12 -7.45 -10.33
C PHE A 192 -0.39 -8.54 -11.13
N ALA A 193 -0.42 -8.48 -12.46
CA ALA A 193 0.23 -9.46 -13.32
C ALA A 193 1.24 -8.82 -14.28
N ARG A 194 2.44 -9.42 -14.41
CA ARG A 194 3.52 -8.92 -15.28
C ARG A 194 3.10 -8.84 -16.74
N GLN A 195 2.32 -9.81 -17.20
CA GLN A 195 1.84 -9.91 -18.58
C GLN A 195 0.80 -8.82 -18.91
N SER A 196 0.07 -8.37 -17.90
CA SER A 196 -0.99 -7.37 -18.01
C SER A 196 -0.50 -5.91 -18.05
N LEU A 197 0.79 -5.68 -17.88
CA LEU A 197 1.37 -4.33 -17.83
C LEU A 197 1.01 -3.43 -19.01
N LYS A 198 0.87 -4.00 -20.21
CA LYS A 198 0.63 -3.28 -21.45
C LYS A 198 -0.74 -3.52 -22.07
N SER A 199 -1.41 -4.60 -21.68
CA SER A 199 -2.68 -5.04 -22.26
C SER A 199 -3.88 -4.61 -21.44
N ASP A 200 -3.75 -4.57 -20.11
CA ASP A 200 -4.87 -4.34 -19.23
C ASP A 200 -4.87 -2.90 -18.67
N PRO A 201 -6.06 -2.37 -18.32
CA PRO A 201 -6.16 -1.13 -17.60
C PRO A 201 -5.47 -1.24 -16.23
N LYS A 202 -5.05 -0.12 -15.69
CA LYS A 202 -4.67 -0.01 -14.29
C LYS A 202 -5.92 0.01 -13.43
N MET A 203 -5.78 -0.48 -12.21
CA MET A 203 -6.92 -0.64 -11.30
C MET A 203 -6.87 0.41 -10.21
N PHE A 204 -8.05 0.97 -9.90
CA PHE A 204 -8.27 1.83 -8.75
C PHE A 204 -8.45 0.99 -7.48
N ASN A 205 -8.03 1.52 -6.34
CA ASN A 205 -8.37 0.97 -5.05
C ASN A 205 -9.87 1.15 -4.76
N CYS A 206 -10.58 0.04 -4.54
CA CYS A 206 -12.03 0.03 -4.35
C CYS A 206 -12.48 0.86 -3.15
N ASP A 207 -11.83 0.69 -2.00
CA ASP A 207 -12.22 1.35 -0.76
C ASP A 207 -12.08 2.87 -0.88
N MET A 208 -11.01 3.33 -1.52
CA MET A 208 -10.77 4.74 -1.74
C MET A 208 -11.77 5.36 -2.73
N VAL A 209 -12.13 4.65 -3.79
CA VAL A 209 -13.19 5.10 -4.72
C VAL A 209 -14.54 5.20 -4.00
N LEU A 210 -14.89 4.19 -3.18
CA LEU A 210 -16.13 4.21 -2.41
C LEU A 210 -16.13 5.29 -1.33
N TYR A 211 -14.98 5.57 -0.71
CA TYR A 211 -14.82 6.68 0.22
C TYR A 211 -15.05 8.04 -0.47
N TYR A 212 -14.43 8.25 -1.63
CA TYR A 212 -14.62 9.46 -2.44
C TYR A 212 -16.10 9.64 -2.83
N LEU A 213 -16.69 8.59 -3.37
CA LEU A 213 -18.09 8.60 -3.80
C LEU A 213 -19.05 8.90 -2.65
N ARG A 214 -18.82 8.32 -1.48
CA ARG A 214 -19.61 8.60 -0.26
C ARG A 214 -19.59 10.08 0.10
N ASN A 215 -18.39 10.70 0.10
CA ASN A 215 -18.25 12.13 0.39
C ASN A 215 -19.01 12.98 -0.64
N ARG A 216 -18.83 12.68 -1.93
CA ARG A 216 -19.52 13.41 -3.03
C ARG A 216 -21.04 13.31 -2.92
N ILE A 217 -21.57 12.15 -2.56
CA ILE A 217 -23.03 11.96 -2.39
C ILE A 217 -23.56 12.68 -1.14
N GLN A 218 -22.82 12.59 -0.02
CA GLN A 218 -23.31 13.13 1.27
C GLN A 218 -23.07 14.62 1.43
N LEU A 219 -21.94 15.14 0.96
CA LEU A 219 -21.52 16.52 1.16
C LEU A 219 -21.60 17.37 -0.11
N GLY A 220 -21.72 16.76 -1.28
CA GLY A 220 -21.69 17.45 -2.58
C GLY A 220 -20.29 17.81 -3.06
N GLU A 221 -19.26 17.55 -2.25
CA GLU A 221 -17.87 17.95 -2.46
C GLU A 221 -16.93 16.76 -2.37
N SER A 222 -15.72 16.90 -2.91
CA SER A 222 -14.64 15.93 -2.74
C SER A 222 -14.23 15.86 -1.26
N PRO A 223 -13.69 14.70 -0.79
CA PRO A 223 -13.24 14.61 0.59
C PRO A 223 -12.12 15.62 0.86
N GLU A 224 -12.19 16.30 2.00
CA GLU A 224 -11.14 17.22 2.46
C GLU A 224 -9.77 16.55 2.52
N GLN A 225 -9.75 15.28 2.93
CA GLN A 225 -8.57 14.41 2.85
C GLN A 225 -8.86 13.27 1.87
N MET A 226 -8.02 13.11 0.84
CA MET A 226 -8.17 12.05 -0.15
C MET A 226 -7.84 10.65 0.41
N ILE A 227 -7.35 10.57 1.64
CA ILE A 227 -7.08 9.31 2.35
C ILE A 227 -8.13 9.13 3.43
N ASP A 228 -8.87 8.02 3.38
CA ASP A 228 -9.80 7.69 4.46
C ASP A 228 -9.03 7.48 5.78
N PRO A 229 -9.31 8.27 6.82
CA PRO A 229 -8.66 8.10 8.13
C PRO A 229 -8.77 6.68 8.70
N ASN A 230 -9.80 5.92 8.30
CA ASN A 230 -10.01 4.55 8.76
C ASN A 230 -9.04 3.53 8.09
N THR A 231 -8.46 3.87 6.94
CA THR A 231 -7.47 3.00 6.24
C THR A 231 -6.07 3.03 6.86
N ARG A 232 -5.86 3.79 7.94
CA ARG A 232 -4.62 3.74 8.74
C ARG A 232 -4.23 2.34 9.23
N THR A 233 -5.13 1.39 9.12
CA THR A 233 -4.87 -0.02 9.45
C THR A 233 -3.74 -0.61 8.61
N ASP A 234 -3.66 -0.28 7.33
CA ASP A 234 -2.63 -0.80 6.43
C ASP A 234 -1.25 -0.19 6.71
N TYR A 235 -1.22 1.08 7.08
CA TYR A 235 -0.02 1.74 7.59
C TYR A 235 0.53 1.06 8.86
N ASN A 236 -0.34 0.70 9.80
CA ASN A 236 0.06 -0.05 10.99
C ASN A 236 0.58 -1.45 10.67
N LYS A 237 0.04 -2.11 9.63
CA LYS A 237 0.55 -3.39 9.14
C LYS A 237 1.97 -3.24 8.58
N MET A 238 2.22 -2.20 7.78
CA MET A 238 3.57 -1.90 7.27
C MET A 238 4.57 -1.68 8.41
N LYS A 239 4.21 -0.88 9.43
CA LYS A 239 5.06 -0.68 10.63
C LYS A 239 5.39 -2.01 11.33
N LYS A 240 4.40 -2.87 11.53
CA LYS A 240 4.59 -4.18 12.14
C LYS A 240 5.53 -5.06 11.30
N LEU A 241 5.37 -5.09 9.98
CA LEU A 241 6.25 -5.83 9.09
C LEU A 241 7.70 -5.34 9.16
N ILE A 242 7.91 -4.04 9.30
CA ILE A 242 9.25 -3.47 9.46
C ILE A 242 9.86 -3.85 10.82
N GLN A 243 9.04 -3.85 11.89
CA GLN A 243 9.47 -4.23 13.23
C GLN A 243 9.87 -5.71 13.35
N LEU A 244 9.43 -6.57 12.42
CA LEU A 244 9.85 -7.98 12.34
C LEU A 244 11.27 -8.17 11.78
N ASP A 245 11.99 -7.08 11.53
CA ASP A 245 13.34 -7.15 11.01
C ASP A 245 14.27 -7.91 11.97
N ARG A 246 15.10 -8.80 11.43
CA ARG A 246 16.16 -9.45 12.21
C ARG A 246 17.30 -8.47 12.43
N LEU A 247 18.20 -8.77 13.40
CA LEU A 247 19.38 -7.98 13.68
C LEU A 247 20.30 -7.78 12.46
N ASP A 248 20.24 -8.69 11.50
CA ASP A 248 20.97 -8.67 10.23
C ASP A 248 20.13 -8.20 9.03
N GLY A 249 18.83 -7.89 9.24
CA GLY A 249 17.92 -7.41 8.23
C GLY A 249 18.08 -5.91 7.97
N ASN A 250 17.57 -5.44 6.82
CA ASN A 250 17.61 -4.02 6.45
C ASN A 250 16.28 -3.56 5.84
N ARG A 251 15.17 -3.89 6.49
CA ARG A 251 13.83 -3.49 6.00
C ARG A 251 13.64 -1.98 6.00
N LYS A 252 14.16 -1.29 7.01
CA LYS A 252 14.18 0.18 7.05
C LYS A 252 14.91 0.76 5.85
N GLY A 253 16.07 0.22 5.50
CA GLY A 253 16.82 0.63 4.31
C GLY A 253 16.10 0.31 2.99
N VAL A 254 15.35 -0.79 2.92
CA VAL A 254 14.50 -1.11 1.78
C VAL A 254 13.38 -0.09 1.64
N ILE A 255 12.67 0.26 2.72
CA ILE A 255 11.63 1.30 2.73
C ILE A 255 12.19 2.65 2.30
N LYS A 256 13.34 3.04 2.87
CA LYS A 256 14.01 4.29 2.51
C LYS A 256 14.33 4.32 1.02
N ARG A 257 14.92 3.26 0.47
CA ARG A 257 15.23 3.16 -0.95
C ARG A 257 13.98 3.22 -1.84
N ILE A 258 12.89 2.53 -1.44
CA ILE A 258 11.61 2.59 -2.18
C ILE A 258 11.06 4.02 -2.18
N ALA A 259 11.11 4.73 -1.06
CA ALA A 259 10.63 6.10 -0.97
C ALA A 259 11.49 7.07 -1.81
N GLU A 260 12.82 6.88 -1.82
CA GLU A 260 13.77 7.72 -2.56
C GLU A 260 13.70 7.46 -4.08
N GLU A 261 13.70 6.19 -4.50
CA GLU A 261 13.73 5.79 -5.91
C GLU A 261 12.33 5.60 -6.53
N GLY A 262 11.28 5.58 -5.70
CA GLY A 262 9.89 5.28 -6.13
C GLY A 262 9.67 3.84 -6.59
N LYS A 263 10.71 2.99 -6.59
CA LYS A 263 10.68 1.62 -7.14
C LYS A 263 11.75 0.73 -6.54
N ILE A 264 11.57 -0.59 -6.69
CA ILE A 264 12.58 -1.61 -6.36
C ILE A 264 12.52 -2.75 -7.37
N MET A 265 13.66 -3.29 -7.72
CA MET A 265 13.77 -4.47 -8.58
C MET A 265 14.02 -5.72 -7.74
N THR A 266 13.17 -6.74 -7.88
CA THR A 266 13.18 -7.93 -7.03
C THR A 266 12.61 -9.16 -7.73
N ASN A 267 12.83 -10.33 -7.14
CA ASN A 267 12.00 -11.50 -7.44
C ASN A 267 10.66 -11.35 -6.72
N LEU A 268 9.55 -11.54 -7.45
CA LEU A 268 8.23 -11.56 -6.84
C LEU A 268 7.89 -13.00 -6.46
N TYR A 269 7.91 -13.28 -5.17
CA TYR A 269 7.58 -14.60 -4.61
C TYR A 269 6.07 -14.76 -4.54
N GLN A 270 5.57 -15.88 -5.07
CA GLN A 270 4.12 -16.17 -5.11
C GLN A 270 3.63 -16.91 -3.87
N SER A 271 4.53 -17.54 -3.15
CA SER A 271 4.25 -18.22 -1.88
C SER A 271 5.53 -18.27 -1.03
N PHE A 272 5.38 -18.25 0.27
CA PHE A 272 6.48 -18.39 1.24
C PHE A 272 5.92 -18.80 2.61
N SER A 273 6.73 -19.55 3.36
CA SER A 273 6.40 -19.92 4.74
C SER A 273 6.55 -18.73 5.69
N ALA A 274 5.90 -18.79 6.85
CA ALA A 274 6.05 -17.75 7.86
C ALA A 274 7.48 -17.59 8.38
N ASP A 275 8.27 -18.66 8.39
CA ASP A 275 9.70 -18.58 8.73
C ASP A 275 10.46 -17.65 7.82
N GLN A 276 10.04 -17.59 6.56
CA GLN A 276 10.66 -16.77 5.54
C GLN A 276 10.19 -15.32 5.61
N ILE A 277 9.13 -15.01 6.35
CA ILE A 277 8.65 -13.61 6.50
C ILE A 277 9.78 -12.67 6.95
N THR A 278 10.70 -13.14 7.78
CA THR A 278 11.83 -12.34 8.24
C THR A 278 12.97 -12.24 7.22
N ASN A 279 12.91 -12.98 6.10
CA ASN A 279 13.91 -12.89 5.05
C ASN A 279 13.78 -11.54 4.30
N PRO A 280 14.86 -10.73 4.22
CA PRO A 280 14.84 -9.44 3.52
C PRO A 280 14.45 -9.54 2.04
N GLU A 281 14.73 -10.64 1.37
CA GLU A 281 14.41 -10.85 -0.04
C GLU A 281 12.90 -10.96 -0.30
N ILE A 282 12.12 -11.43 0.68
CA ILE A 282 10.67 -11.60 0.58
C ILE A 282 9.94 -10.28 0.88
N PHE A 283 10.57 -9.39 1.63
CA PHE A 283 9.92 -8.18 2.09
C PHE A 283 9.29 -7.31 0.98
N PRO A 284 9.93 -7.08 -0.18
CA PRO A 284 9.26 -6.39 -1.28
C PRO A 284 8.02 -7.12 -1.82
N SER A 285 8.01 -8.45 -1.79
CA SER A 285 6.81 -9.23 -2.17
C SER A 285 5.69 -9.07 -1.15
N LEU A 286 6.00 -9.00 0.15
CA LEU A 286 5.02 -8.67 1.18
C LEU A 286 4.41 -7.29 0.93
N LEU A 287 5.23 -6.27 0.68
CA LEU A 287 4.74 -4.92 0.37
C LEU A 287 3.82 -4.90 -0.86
N PHE A 288 4.11 -5.73 -1.87
CA PHE A 288 3.24 -5.88 -3.03
C PHE A 288 1.88 -6.47 -2.65
N TYR A 289 1.83 -7.57 -1.88
CA TYR A 289 0.57 -8.19 -1.46
C TYR A 289 -0.24 -7.31 -0.50
N TYR A 290 0.42 -6.47 0.28
CA TYR A 290 -0.26 -5.47 1.13
C TYR A 290 -0.68 -4.21 0.35
N GLY A 291 -0.54 -4.19 -0.97
CA GLY A 291 -0.92 -3.05 -1.81
C GLY A 291 -0.01 -1.82 -1.69
N MET A 292 1.12 -1.95 -0.99
CA MET A 292 2.11 -0.88 -0.84
C MET A 292 3.00 -0.71 -2.06
N LEU A 293 3.09 -1.73 -2.91
CA LEU A 293 3.78 -1.71 -4.19
C LEU A 293 2.90 -2.30 -5.28
N THR A 294 3.17 -1.94 -6.53
CA THR A 294 2.52 -2.46 -7.72
C THR A 294 3.56 -2.84 -8.77
N ILE A 295 3.20 -3.69 -9.72
CA ILE A 295 4.09 -4.04 -10.83
C ILE A 295 4.10 -2.89 -11.84
N ILE A 296 5.28 -2.29 -12.07
CA ILE A 296 5.47 -1.19 -13.03
C ILE A 296 6.38 -1.57 -14.21
N GLY A 297 7.08 -2.69 -14.12
CA GLY A 297 7.98 -3.13 -15.19
C GLY A 297 8.60 -4.48 -14.94
N THR A 298 9.44 -4.89 -15.87
CA THR A 298 10.22 -6.12 -15.80
C THR A 298 11.61 -5.92 -16.40
N ARG A 299 12.60 -6.64 -15.88
CA ARG A 299 13.94 -6.73 -16.48
C ARG A 299 14.43 -8.18 -16.42
N GLY A 300 14.37 -8.87 -17.54
CA GLY A 300 14.62 -10.32 -17.54
C GLY A 300 13.62 -11.05 -16.66
N ASN A 301 14.11 -11.82 -15.71
CA ASN A 301 13.28 -12.56 -14.76
C ASN A 301 12.82 -11.71 -13.55
N LEU A 302 13.41 -10.55 -13.35
CA LEU A 302 13.10 -9.68 -12.23
C LEU A 302 11.85 -8.84 -12.52
N THR A 303 11.10 -8.57 -11.46
CA THR A 303 9.95 -7.66 -11.46
C THR A 303 10.42 -6.30 -10.92
N ILE A 304 9.98 -5.23 -11.56
CA ILE A 304 10.15 -3.88 -11.04
C ILE A 304 8.83 -3.50 -10.38
N LEU A 305 8.90 -3.34 -9.07
CA LEU A 305 7.80 -2.88 -8.25
C LEU A 305 7.95 -1.38 -7.98
N GLY A 306 6.86 -0.64 -8.01
CA GLY A 306 6.84 0.80 -7.75
C GLY A 306 5.70 1.19 -6.82
N ILE A 307 5.78 2.41 -6.29
CA ILE A 307 4.70 3.00 -5.49
C ILE A 307 3.53 3.29 -6.45
N PRO A 308 2.31 2.77 -6.18
CA PRO A 308 1.21 2.89 -7.13
C PRO A 308 0.69 4.33 -7.28
N ASN A 309 0.53 5.07 -6.19
CA ASN A 309 -0.16 6.34 -6.19
C ASN A 309 0.24 7.24 -4.99
N THR A 310 -0.33 8.43 -4.94
CA THR A 310 -0.05 9.44 -3.92
C THR A 310 -0.49 9.00 -2.52
N ASN A 311 -1.60 8.24 -2.38
CA ASN A 311 -2.04 7.72 -1.10
C ASN A 311 -0.93 6.85 -0.47
N VAL A 312 -0.47 5.84 -1.19
CA VAL A 312 0.58 4.94 -0.72
C VAL A 312 1.91 5.68 -0.53
N ARG A 313 2.23 6.62 -1.40
CA ARG A 313 3.44 7.45 -1.29
C ARG A 313 3.47 8.25 0.02
N LYS A 314 2.34 8.86 0.41
CA LYS A 314 2.22 9.57 1.69
C LYS A 314 2.49 8.64 2.88
N GLN A 315 1.99 7.42 2.85
CA GLN A 315 2.24 6.43 3.91
C GLN A 315 3.73 6.08 4.08
N TYR A 316 4.48 5.94 2.97
CA TYR A 316 5.94 5.76 3.03
C TYR A 316 6.63 6.97 3.66
N TYR A 317 6.23 8.18 3.30
CA TYR A 317 6.84 9.40 3.82
C TYR A 317 6.48 9.65 5.29
N GLU A 318 5.24 9.38 5.70
CA GLU A 318 4.82 9.42 7.12
C GLU A 318 5.69 8.48 7.96
N TYR A 319 5.93 7.26 7.48
CA TYR A 319 6.80 6.32 8.18
C TYR A 319 8.25 6.85 8.31
N ILE A 320 8.80 7.37 7.23
CA ILE A 320 10.17 7.93 7.23
C ILE A 320 10.25 9.15 8.16
N LEU A 321 9.24 9.99 8.13
CA LEU A 321 9.17 11.17 9.00
C LEU A 321 9.12 10.76 10.47
N GLU A 322 8.31 9.77 10.85
CA GLU A 322 8.29 9.25 12.23
C GLU A 322 9.63 8.68 12.66
N GLU A 323 10.35 7.97 11.79
CA GLU A 323 11.71 7.48 12.09
C GLU A 323 12.68 8.65 12.36
N TYR A 324 12.55 9.75 11.63
CA TYR A 324 13.33 10.95 11.90
C TYR A 324 12.90 11.64 13.21
N GLN A 325 11.61 11.69 13.51
CA GLN A 325 11.07 12.30 14.74
C GLN A 325 11.40 11.52 16.02
N ASN A 326 11.67 10.21 15.94
CA ASN A 326 12.11 9.42 17.09
C ASN A 326 13.40 9.96 17.73
N HIS A 327 14.11 10.84 17.05
CA HIS A 327 15.34 11.45 17.51
C HIS A 327 15.22 12.94 17.85
N HIS A 328 14.22 13.64 17.28
CA HIS A 328 13.91 15.05 17.59
C HIS A 328 12.41 15.32 17.45
N TYR A 329 11.79 15.80 18.51
CA TYR A 329 10.38 16.21 18.45
C TYR A 329 10.23 17.44 17.55
N ILE A 330 9.44 17.30 16.50
CA ILE A 330 9.07 18.38 15.60
C ILE A 330 7.57 18.60 15.75
N ASN A 331 7.18 19.83 16.03
CA ASN A 331 5.79 20.21 16.05
C ASN A 331 5.25 20.29 14.61
N LEU A 332 4.40 19.34 14.23
CA LEU A 332 3.82 19.31 12.89
C LEU A 332 2.92 20.51 12.59
N ILE A 333 2.34 21.13 13.62
CA ILE A 333 1.50 22.33 13.44
C ILE A 333 2.35 23.50 12.95
N ASP A 334 3.58 23.68 13.50
CA ASP A 334 4.45 24.77 13.08
C ASP A 334 4.83 24.66 11.59
N ILE A 335 5.11 23.44 11.13
CA ILE A 335 5.44 23.23 9.71
C ILE A 335 4.21 23.41 8.80
N GLU A 336 3.02 23.04 9.26
CA GLU A 336 1.78 23.24 8.52
C GLU A 336 1.48 24.73 8.28
N ILE A 337 1.72 25.58 9.29
CA ILE A 337 1.62 27.03 9.15
C ILE A 337 2.62 27.55 8.10
N LEU A 338 3.86 27.08 8.14
CA LEU A 338 4.88 27.47 7.16
C LEU A 338 4.52 27.03 5.73
N PHE A 339 3.89 25.88 5.57
CA PHE A 339 3.39 25.43 4.26
C PHE A 339 2.19 26.24 3.78
N ASN A 340 1.33 26.69 4.70
CA ASN A 340 0.25 27.59 4.38
C ASN A 340 0.80 28.92 3.81
N ASP A 341 1.73 29.58 4.53
CA ASP A 341 2.38 30.81 4.09
C ASP A 341 3.11 30.63 2.74
N MET A 342 3.72 29.45 2.53
CA MET A 342 4.36 29.09 1.27
C MET A 342 3.35 28.97 0.12
N ALA A 343 2.18 28.35 0.37
CA ALA A 343 1.20 28.08 -0.66
C ALA A 343 0.40 29.31 -1.09
N PHE A 344 0.02 30.17 -0.14
CA PHE A 344 -0.87 31.31 -0.40
C PHE A 344 -0.13 32.63 -0.55
N ASP A 345 0.96 32.84 0.19
CA ASP A 345 1.69 34.11 0.24
C ASP A 345 3.06 34.06 -0.45
N GLY A 346 3.48 32.90 -0.94
CA GLY A 346 4.81 32.71 -1.57
C GLY A 346 5.99 32.80 -0.59
N GLN A 347 5.75 32.72 0.71
CA GLN A 347 6.79 32.78 1.74
C GLN A 347 7.49 31.42 1.91
N TRP A 348 8.21 30.99 0.91
CA TRP A 348 8.83 29.67 0.83
C TRP A 348 10.07 29.51 1.73
N ARG A 349 10.82 30.59 1.98
CA ARG A 349 12.12 30.52 2.68
C ARG A 349 12.01 29.96 4.10
N PRO A 350 11.09 30.40 4.97
CA PRO A 350 10.97 29.85 6.33
C PRO A 350 10.68 28.35 6.37
N ALA A 351 9.85 27.83 5.44
CA ALA A 351 9.53 26.42 5.34
C ALA A 351 10.77 25.58 4.99
N LEU A 352 11.53 26.01 3.98
CA LEU A 352 12.72 25.29 3.53
C LEU A 352 13.87 25.39 4.53
N GLU A 353 14.04 26.54 5.21
CA GLU A 353 15.01 26.70 6.31
C GLU A 353 14.67 25.81 7.51
N PHE A 354 13.38 25.69 7.85
CA PHE A 354 12.92 24.78 8.89
C PHE A 354 13.33 23.33 8.58
N ILE A 355 13.08 22.86 7.36
CA ILE A 355 13.44 21.49 6.93
C ILE A 355 14.96 21.32 6.94
N ALA A 356 15.73 22.29 6.45
CA ALA A 356 17.19 22.24 6.44
C ALA A 356 17.77 22.21 7.86
N LYS A 357 17.18 22.96 8.81
CA LYS A 357 17.54 22.91 10.22
C LYS A 357 17.25 21.54 10.83
N ALA A 358 16.05 21.00 10.58
CA ALA A 358 15.69 19.66 11.01
C ALA A 358 16.64 18.60 10.45
N TYR A 359 17.09 18.73 9.19
CA TYR A 359 18.09 17.85 8.59
C TYR A 359 19.42 17.92 9.32
N LYS A 360 19.91 19.11 9.65
CA LYS A 360 21.15 19.32 10.41
C LYS A 360 21.09 18.74 11.82
N GLU A 361 19.93 18.87 12.50
CA GLU A 361 19.71 18.44 13.89
C GLU A 361 19.48 16.93 14.00
N ASN A 362 18.97 16.29 12.96
CA ASN A 362 18.77 14.82 12.89
C ASN A 362 20.10 14.05 12.65
N THR A 363 21.12 14.37 13.37
CA THR A 363 22.49 13.86 13.21
C THR A 363 22.68 12.38 13.53
N SER A 364 21.68 11.65 14.04
CA SER A 364 21.71 10.19 14.21
C SER A 364 21.71 9.44 12.87
N VAL A 365 21.39 10.11 11.77
CA VAL A 365 21.57 9.63 10.40
C VAL A 365 23.07 9.50 10.03
N ARG A 366 23.98 9.80 10.95
CA ARG A 366 25.44 9.72 10.76
C ARG A 366 25.97 8.37 10.33
N SER A 367 25.20 7.33 10.38
CA SER A 367 25.70 5.96 10.14
C SER A 367 25.48 5.45 8.72
N SER A 368 24.77 6.15 7.86
CA SER A 368 24.56 5.65 6.51
C SER A 368 24.35 6.76 5.49
N ILE A 369 25.38 7.05 4.73
CA ILE A 369 25.32 7.65 3.41
C ILE A 369 25.16 9.19 3.41
N GLU A 370 26.27 9.89 3.35
CA GLU A 370 26.39 11.27 2.90
C GLU A 370 26.08 11.35 1.40
N GLY A 371 25.28 12.35 0.97
CA GLY A 371 25.02 12.59 -0.44
C GLY A 371 23.69 13.31 -0.74
N GLU A 372 23.61 13.77 -1.96
CA GLU A 372 22.45 14.52 -2.51
C GLU A 372 21.13 13.75 -2.35
N ARG A 373 21.12 12.45 -2.60
CA ARG A 373 19.91 11.60 -2.45
C ARG A 373 19.35 11.56 -1.04
N ASN A 374 20.20 11.63 -0.01
CA ASN A 374 19.73 11.66 1.37
C ASN A 374 19.01 12.96 1.70
N ILE A 375 19.53 14.08 1.21
CA ILE A 375 18.90 15.39 1.36
C ILE A 375 17.57 15.40 0.61
N GLN A 376 17.58 14.90 -0.62
CA GLN A 376 16.37 14.80 -1.43
C GLN A 376 15.29 13.96 -0.73
N GLY A 377 15.64 12.77 -0.23
CA GLY A 377 14.71 11.89 0.49
C GLY A 377 14.14 12.55 1.75
N PHE A 378 15.00 13.26 2.52
CA PHE A 378 14.59 13.99 3.72
C PHE A 378 13.62 15.14 3.38
N PHE A 379 13.96 15.96 2.41
CA PHE A 379 13.10 17.06 1.95
C PHE A 379 11.79 16.53 1.39
N THR A 380 11.84 15.44 0.61
CA THR A 380 10.64 14.83 0.05
C THR A 380 9.69 14.35 1.16
N ALA A 381 10.22 13.71 2.22
CA ALA A 381 9.40 13.26 3.35
C ALA A 381 8.69 14.42 4.04
N TYR A 382 9.40 15.51 4.33
CA TYR A 382 8.82 16.69 4.98
C TYR A 382 7.84 17.44 4.07
N LEU A 383 8.19 17.65 2.81
CA LEU A 383 7.33 18.35 1.87
C LEU A 383 6.08 17.54 1.47
N SER A 384 6.10 16.21 1.64
CA SER A 384 4.95 15.37 1.30
C SER A 384 3.85 15.35 2.36
N VAL A 385 4.10 15.83 3.58
CA VAL A 385 3.05 15.94 4.61
C VAL A 385 2.14 17.14 4.40
N ASN A 386 2.54 18.14 3.59
CA ASN A 386 1.68 19.26 3.26
C ASN A 386 0.39 18.81 2.55
N ALA A 387 -0.67 19.61 2.67
CA ALA A 387 -1.96 19.36 2.03
C ALA A 387 -2.09 20.03 0.65
N TYR A 388 -1.30 21.07 0.38
CA TYR A 388 -1.49 22.02 -0.73
C TYR A 388 -0.83 21.59 -2.03
N TYR A 389 0.14 20.66 -1.96
CA TYR A 389 0.94 20.23 -3.10
C TYR A 389 0.97 18.72 -3.27
N LEU A 390 0.96 18.28 -4.51
CA LEU A 390 1.45 16.96 -4.88
C LEU A 390 2.98 17.05 -5.03
N THR A 391 3.71 16.53 -4.05
CA THR A 391 5.18 16.51 -4.07
C THR A 391 5.65 15.44 -5.06
N MET A 392 6.36 15.86 -6.09
CA MET A 392 6.82 15.03 -7.19
C MET A 392 8.37 15.03 -7.23
N PRO A 393 9.04 14.01 -6.66
CA PRO A 393 10.49 13.87 -6.79
C PRO A 393 10.88 13.36 -8.19
N GLU A 394 12.07 13.71 -8.63
CA GLU A 394 12.69 13.24 -9.88
C GLU A 394 11.77 13.39 -11.12
N VAL A 395 11.13 14.53 -11.27
CA VAL A 395 10.26 14.78 -12.43
C VAL A 395 11.10 15.08 -13.66
N GLU A 396 10.86 14.32 -14.74
CA GLU A 396 11.44 14.62 -16.03
C GLU A 396 10.84 15.90 -16.63
N LEU A 397 11.66 16.93 -16.73
CA LEU A 397 11.32 18.25 -17.28
C LEU A 397 12.36 18.66 -18.33
N ASN A 398 11.91 18.93 -19.55
CA ASN A 398 12.75 19.47 -20.63
C ASN A 398 14.11 18.75 -20.80
N HIS A 399 14.07 17.42 -20.97
CA HIS A 399 15.24 16.52 -21.16
C HIS A 399 16.17 16.37 -19.94
N GLY A 400 15.74 16.76 -18.75
CA GLY A 400 16.43 16.53 -17.48
C GLY A 400 15.45 16.17 -16.38
N PHE A 401 15.98 15.84 -15.21
CA PHE A 401 15.19 15.51 -14.03
C PHE A 401 15.46 16.59 -12.97
N CYS A 402 14.41 17.31 -12.55
CA CYS A 402 14.51 18.16 -11.38
C CYS A 402 14.41 17.32 -10.11
N ASP A 403 15.11 17.73 -9.06
CA ASP A 403 15.09 16.99 -7.81
C ASP A 403 13.69 16.92 -7.21
N MET A 404 12.93 18.03 -7.29
CA MET A 404 11.58 18.07 -6.75
C MET A 404 10.71 19.15 -7.42
N PHE A 405 9.48 18.78 -7.72
CA PHE A 405 8.43 19.69 -8.15
C PHE A 405 7.26 19.65 -7.17
N LEU A 406 6.83 20.80 -6.67
CA LEU A 406 5.63 20.96 -5.86
C LEU A 406 4.49 21.42 -6.76
N MET A 407 3.68 20.48 -7.23
CA MET A 407 2.53 20.74 -8.08
C MET A 407 1.34 21.18 -7.23
N PRO A 408 0.75 22.35 -7.46
CA PRO A 408 -0.38 22.83 -6.67
C PRO A 408 -1.62 21.96 -6.89
N ASP A 409 -2.31 21.61 -5.82
CA ASP A 409 -3.57 20.88 -5.85
C ASP A 409 -4.74 21.87 -5.94
N LEU A 410 -4.89 22.53 -7.11
CA LEU A 410 -5.92 23.55 -7.33
C LEU A 410 -7.35 23.00 -7.38
N GLN A 411 -7.51 21.69 -7.54
CA GLN A 411 -8.84 21.07 -7.47
C GLN A 411 -9.41 21.15 -6.06
N ARG A 412 -8.53 21.10 -5.06
CA ARG A 412 -8.89 21.13 -3.65
C ARG A 412 -8.67 22.48 -2.99
N TYR A 413 -7.64 23.21 -3.42
CA TYR A 413 -7.24 24.49 -2.87
C TYR A 413 -7.05 25.51 -4.01
N ALA A 414 -8.18 25.97 -4.54
CA ALA A 414 -8.21 26.87 -5.71
C ALA A 414 -7.47 28.20 -5.49
N GLU A 415 -7.28 28.61 -4.24
CA GLU A 415 -6.59 29.85 -3.87
C GLU A 415 -5.07 29.69 -3.78
N VAL A 416 -4.51 28.49 -3.92
CA VAL A 416 -3.05 28.31 -3.96
C VAL A 416 -2.48 29.06 -5.15
N ALA A 417 -1.59 30.01 -4.87
CA ALA A 417 -1.09 30.96 -5.88
C ALA A 417 0.33 30.65 -6.37
N HIS A 418 1.03 29.71 -5.73
CA HIS A 418 2.46 29.47 -5.93
C HIS A 418 2.75 27.99 -6.21
N SER A 419 3.74 27.72 -7.06
CA SER A 419 4.30 26.38 -7.34
C SER A 419 5.84 26.46 -7.32
N TYR A 420 6.52 25.33 -7.12
CA TYR A 420 7.94 25.32 -6.82
C TYR A 420 8.70 24.25 -7.58
N ILE A 421 9.86 24.62 -8.13
CA ILE A 421 10.92 23.69 -8.50
C ILE A 421 12.04 23.84 -7.48
N LEU A 422 12.50 22.74 -6.91
CA LEU A 422 13.64 22.72 -5.99
C LEU A 422 14.76 21.92 -6.63
N GLU A 423 15.96 22.49 -6.61
CA GLU A 423 17.20 21.83 -7.04
C GLU A 423 18.14 21.77 -5.84
N LEU A 424 18.52 20.57 -5.45
CA LEU A 424 19.32 20.27 -4.26
C LEU A 424 20.73 19.88 -4.69
N LYS A 425 21.73 20.51 -4.13
CA LYS A 425 23.13 20.20 -4.40
C LYS A 425 23.88 19.89 -3.12
N TYR A 426 24.73 18.88 -3.17
CA TYR A 426 25.56 18.44 -2.06
C TYR A 426 27.03 18.42 -2.41
N LEU A 427 27.86 18.92 -1.50
CA LEU A 427 29.31 18.75 -1.54
C LEU A 427 29.83 18.35 -0.15
N PRO A 428 30.78 17.41 -0.08
CA PRO A 428 31.54 17.17 1.13
C PRO A 428 32.36 18.43 1.48
N LYS A 429 32.66 18.60 2.78
CA LYS A 429 33.37 19.81 3.27
C LYS A 429 34.69 20.05 2.57
N GLU A 430 35.42 19.00 2.26
CA GLU A 430 36.74 19.06 1.63
C GLU A 430 36.70 19.58 0.19
N LYS A 431 35.56 19.48 -0.48
CA LYS A 431 35.39 19.87 -1.89
C LYS A 431 34.69 21.23 -2.06
N TYR A 432 34.06 21.72 -1.01
CA TYR A 432 33.21 22.91 -1.10
C TYR A 432 33.98 24.14 -1.59
N ASP A 433 35.14 24.43 -1.02
CA ASP A 433 35.94 25.60 -1.38
C ASP A 433 36.42 25.62 -2.85
N THR A 434 36.56 24.45 -3.45
CA THR A 434 37.05 24.31 -4.83
C THR A 434 35.95 24.11 -5.87
N GLN A 435 34.83 23.52 -5.52
CA GLN A 435 33.79 23.12 -6.45
C GLN A 435 32.43 23.81 -6.21
N GLY A 436 32.22 24.44 -5.04
CA GLY A 436 30.94 24.99 -4.63
C GLY A 436 30.37 26.03 -5.60
N THR A 437 31.23 26.97 -6.07
CA THR A 437 30.77 28.00 -7.00
C THR A 437 30.38 27.44 -8.37
N ALA A 438 31.17 26.49 -8.89
CA ALA A 438 30.89 25.87 -10.19
C ALA A 438 29.59 25.03 -10.13
N GLN A 439 29.43 24.22 -9.07
CA GLN A 439 28.21 23.42 -8.86
C GLN A 439 26.97 24.31 -8.73
N TRP A 440 27.08 25.45 -8.04
CA TRP A 440 25.97 26.38 -7.93
C TRP A 440 25.56 26.93 -9.30
N GLN A 441 26.52 27.37 -10.13
CA GLN A 441 26.23 27.87 -11.46
C GLN A 441 25.55 26.82 -12.34
N GLU A 442 26.06 25.58 -12.29
CA GLU A 442 25.44 24.44 -13.00
C GLU A 442 23.99 24.23 -12.54
N ALA A 443 23.71 24.25 -11.25
CA ALA A 443 22.38 24.10 -10.70
C ALA A 443 21.41 25.21 -11.17
N VAL A 444 21.89 26.46 -11.22
CA VAL A 444 21.11 27.59 -11.74
C VAL A 444 20.78 27.42 -13.23
N GLU A 445 21.73 26.96 -14.02
CA GLU A 445 21.48 26.66 -15.45
C GLU A 445 20.50 25.53 -15.63
N GLN A 446 20.61 24.48 -14.84
CA GLN A 446 19.70 23.31 -14.86
C GLN A 446 18.27 23.71 -14.54
N ILE A 447 18.05 24.42 -13.45
CA ILE A 447 16.68 24.80 -13.01
C ILE A 447 16.00 25.75 -14.00
N HIS A 448 16.75 26.71 -14.60
CA HIS A 448 16.24 27.56 -15.66
C HIS A 448 15.87 26.76 -16.93
N GLY A 449 16.68 25.73 -17.25
CA GLY A 449 16.37 24.78 -18.32
C GLY A 449 15.06 24.04 -18.09
N TYR A 450 14.81 23.61 -16.86
CA TYR A 450 13.54 22.94 -16.48
C TYR A 450 12.35 23.89 -16.58
N ALA A 451 12.47 25.10 -16.00
CA ALA A 451 11.41 26.10 -15.95
C ALA A 451 10.93 26.54 -17.35
N ALA A 452 11.81 26.55 -18.33
CA ALA A 452 11.48 26.92 -19.71
C ALA A 452 10.61 25.89 -20.44
N GLY A 453 10.50 24.65 -19.92
CA GLY A 453 9.81 23.54 -20.56
C GLY A 453 8.30 23.70 -20.63
N PRO A 454 7.64 23.23 -21.71
CA PRO A 454 6.17 23.31 -21.83
C PRO A 454 5.43 22.51 -20.77
N LYS A 455 5.99 21.41 -20.30
CA LYS A 455 5.42 20.57 -19.26
C LYS A 455 5.29 21.32 -17.92
N VAL A 456 6.26 22.16 -17.58
CA VAL A 456 6.21 22.97 -16.35
C VAL A 456 5.03 23.92 -16.36
N ARG A 457 4.77 24.59 -17.49
CA ARG A 457 3.61 25.49 -17.62
C ARG A 457 2.29 24.78 -17.38
N GLN A 458 2.18 23.54 -17.84
CA GLN A 458 1.01 22.69 -17.59
C GLN A 458 0.91 22.30 -16.11
N LEU A 459 2.02 21.91 -15.49
CA LEU A 459 2.05 21.49 -14.09
C LEU A 459 1.79 22.66 -13.12
N CYS A 460 2.22 23.87 -13.45
CA CYS A 460 1.96 25.07 -12.65
C CYS A 460 0.48 25.52 -12.67
N GLN A 461 -0.31 25.07 -13.64
CA GLN A 461 -1.75 25.37 -13.72
C GLN A 461 -2.11 26.87 -13.59
N GLY A 462 -1.20 27.76 -13.98
CA GLY A 462 -1.39 29.21 -13.92
C GLY A 462 -0.91 29.89 -12.63
N THR A 463 -0.40 29.14 -11.65
CA THR A 463 0.24 29.70 -10.44
C THR A 463 1.61 30.32 -10.75
N GLN A 464 2.10 31.15 -9.84
CA GLN A 464 3.46 31.71 -9.92
C GLN A 464 4.48 30.62 -9.62
N LEU A 465 5.40 30.38 -10.58
CA LEU A 465 6.49 29.42 -10.40
C LEU A 465 7.67 30.08 -9.69
N HIS A 466 8.19 29.40 -8.68
CA HIS A 466 9.42 29.72 -7.98
C HIS A 466 10.50 28.67 -8.27
N CYS A 467 11.68 29.12 -8.67
CA CYS A 467 12.84 28.26 -8.94
C CYS A 467 13.86 28.44 -7.81
N ILE A 468 14.02 27.43 -6.97
CA ILE A 468 14.85 27.53 -5.76
C ILE A 468 15.99 26.54 -5.84
N VAL A 469 17.22 27.05 -5.73
CA VAL A 469 18.44 26.24 -5.63
C VAL A 469 18.91 26.25 -4.18
N MET A 470 19.21 25.06 -3.67
CA MET A 470 19.72 24.82 -2.31
C MET A 470 21.02 24.05 -2.36
N GLN A 471 22.07 24.59 -1.75
CA GLN A 471 23.39 23.96 -1.71
C GLN A 471 23.79 23.63 -0.28
N PHE A 472 24.18 22.38 -0.08
CA PHE A 472 24.60 21.83 1.20
C PHE A 472 26.09 21.51 1.18
N CYS A 473 26.77 21.86 2.28
CA CYS A 473 28.14 21.48 2.58
C CYS A 473 28.14 20.51 3.78
N GLY A 474 28.27 19.21 3.51
CA GLY A 474 27.99 18.21 4.52
C GLY A 474 26.52 18.32 5.00
N TRP A 475 26.31 18.58 6.28
CA TRP A 475 24.98 18.68 6.90
C TRP A 475 24.43 20.10 6.95
N GLU A 476 25.14 21.10 6.42
CA GLU A 476 24.76 22.50 6.54
C GLU A 476 24.25 23.05 5.22
N LEU A 477 23.10 23.68 5.27
CA LEU A 477 22.63 24.53 4.19
C LEU A 477 23.52 25.79 4.16
N VAL A 478 24.32 25.94 3.11
CA VAL A 478 25.28 27.03 2.97
C VAL A 478 24.82 28.13 2.01
N ARG A 479 23.91 27.75 1.10
CA ARG A 479 23.33 28.72 0.16
C ARG A 479 21.93 28.29 -0.25
N MET A 480 20.99 29.22 -0.31
CA MET A 480 19.64 29.03 -0.79
C MET A 480 19.10 30.31 -1.39
N GLU A 481 18.79 30.29 -2.68
CA GLU A 481 18.29 31.45 -3.41
C GLU A 481 17.22 31.05 -4.42
N GLU A 482 16.27 31.94 -4.64
CA GLU A 482 15.38 31.94 -5.80
C GLU A 482 16.12 32.52 -6.98
N VAL A 483 16.09 31.85 -8.13
CA VAL A 483 16.91 32.19 -9.31
C VAL A 483 16.08 32.28 -10.59
#